data_1a5a5909c4ad051c0a14684602ea2546
#
_entry.id   1a5a5909c4ad051c0a14684602ea2546
#
_cell.length_a   1.000
_cell.length_b   1.000
_cell.length_c   1.000
_cell.angle_alpha   90.00
_cell.angle_beta   90.00
_cell.angle_gamma   90.00
#
_symmetry.space_group_name_H-M   'P 1'
#
loop_
_entity.id
_entity.type
_entity.pdbx_description
1 polymer ?
#
loop_
_entity_poly.entity_id
_entity_poly.type
_entity_poly.pdbx_seq_one_letter_code
_entity_poly.pdbx_strand_id
1 'polypeptide(L)'
;MKSKAVDEVYRNAFGDLRIEDQPIPFFAISCNLTTGNQFLFEQGPLWKAVRASTSIPVYFEPFMAGKHVMVDGALVNNVPVDCMRIRGARKILTVDVGLEEDITAHMVDESNVQMPTMMKSLMRVIELGG
;
A
#
# COMPACT_ATOMS: atom_id res chain seq x y z
N MET A 1 14.88 7.05 3.54
CA MET A 1 15.83 5.90 3.59
C MET A 1 16.07 5.38 2.19
N LYS A 2 17.34 5.14 1.86
CA LYS A 2 17.72 4.67 0.52
C LYS A 2 17.15 3.27 0.25
N SER A 3 16.59 3.08 -0.93
CA SER A 3 15.88 1.86 -1.36
C SER A 3 16.65 0.56 -1.07
N LYS A 4 17.93 0.52 -1.40
CA LYS A 4 18.79 -0.66 -1.20
C LYS A 4 18.82 -1.18 0.25
N ALA A 5 18.97 -0.29 1.22
CA ALA A 5 19.04 -0.67 2.63
C ALA A 5 17.69 -1.19 3.13
N VAL A 6 16.62 -0.57 2.68
CA VAL A 6 15.25 -1.00 3.00
C VAL A 6 14.95 -2.36 2.39
N ASP A 7 15.27 -2.55 1.12
CA ASP A 7 15.07 -3.83 0.42
C ASP A 7 15.84 -4.98 1.11
N GLU A 8 17.04 -4.70 1.60
CA GLU A 8 17.85 -5.69 2.33
C GLU A 8 17.18 -6.13 3.64
N VAL A 9 16.59 -5.19 4.39
CA VAL A 9 15.83 -5.51 5.60
C VAL A 9 14.68 -6.47 5.29
N TYR A 10 13.89 -6.18 4.25
CA TYR A 10 12.77 -7.04 3.86
C TYR A 10 13.22 -8.39 3.32
N ARG A 11 14.30 -8.44 2.54
CA ARG A 11 14.89 -9.70 2.08
C ARG A 11 15.38 -10.57 3.23
N ASN A 12 16.04 -9.98 4.21
CA ASN A 12 16.51 -10.71 5.39
C ASN A 12 15.35 -11.22 6.25
N ALA A 13 14.26 -10.45 6.37
CA ALA A 13 13.09 -10.85 7.14
C ALA A 13 12.28 -11.98 6.49
N PHE A 14 12.09 -11.93 5.17
CA PHE A 14 11.20 -12.85 4.45
C PHE A 14 11.94 -13.91 3.62
N GLY A 15 13.23 -13.74 3.35
CA GLY A 15 14.03 -14.71 2.60
C GLY A 15 13.44 -15.02 1.22
N ASP A 16 13.37 -16.31 0.91
CA ASP A 16 12.87 -16.84 -0.37
C ASP A 16 11.36 -17.19 -0.34
N LEU A 17 10.64 -16.76 0.70
CA LEU A 17 9.21 -17.00 0.81
C LEU A 17 8.44 -16.40 -0.38
N ARG A 18 7.49 -17.16 -0.88
CA ARG A 18 6.59 -16.75 -1.97
C ARG A 18 5.15 -16.66 -1.47
N ILE A 19 4.39 -15.73 -2.01
CA ILE A 19 2.99 -15.49 -1.61
C ILE A 19 2.15 -16.75 -1.83
N GLU A 20 2.27 -17.36 -2.99
CA GLU A 20 1.49 -18.54 -3.41
C GLU A 20 1.77 -19.79 -2.57
N ASP A 21 2.91 -19.83 -1.89
CA ASP A 21 3.33 -20.98 -1.05
C ASP A 21 2.95 -20.83 0.42
N GLN A 22 2.30 -19.74 0.79
CA GLN A 22 1.91 -19.51 2.18
C GLN A 22 0.77 -20.45 2.61
N PRO A 23 0.79 -20.98 3.85
CA PRO A 23 -0.24 -21.89 4.35
C PRO A 23 -1.63 -21.22 4.47
N ILE A 24 -1.66 -19.91 4.65
CA ILE A 24 -2.87 -19.10 4.63
C ILE A 24 -2.82 -18.23 3.38
N PRO A 25 -3.88 -18.23 2.53
CA PRO A 25 -3.96 -17.35 1.37
C PRO A 25 -3.70 -15.89 1.77
N PHE A 26 -2.80 -15.24 1.05
CA PHE A 26 -2.32 -13.91 1.34
C PHE A 26 -2.32 -13.04 0.09
N PHE A 27 -2.62 -11.77 0.25
CA PHE A 27 -2.32 -10.74 -0.74
C PHE A 27 -1.93 -9.43 -0.05
N ALA A 28 -1.18 -8.61 -0.74
CA ALA A 28 -0.84 -7.26 -0.29
C ALA A 28 -1.30 -6.24 -1.33
N ILE A 29 -1.70 -5.06 -0.86
CA ILE A 29 -2.13 -3.95 -1.73
C ILE A 29 -1.07 -2.87 -1.74
N SER A 30 -0.80 -2.35 -2.92
CA SER A 30 0.03 -1.18 -3.14
C SER A 30 -0.69 -0.18 -4.04
N CYS A 31 -0.34 1.07 -3.94
CA CYS A 31 -0.77 2.10 -4.88
C CYS A 31 0.25 2.17 -6.03
N ASN A 32 -0.20 1.94 -7.25
CA ASN A 32 0.61 2.15 -8.44
C ASN A 32 0.48 3.60 -8.89
N LEU A 33 1.47 4.42 -8.57
CA LEU A 33 1.47 5.84 -8.96
C LEU A 33 1.52 6.07 -10.47
N THR A 34 2.10 5.13 -11.21
CA THR A 34 2.19 5.24 -12.68
C THR A 34 0.82 5.16 -13.33
N THR A 35 -0.08 4.35 -12.79
CA THR A 35 -1.45 4.16 -13.32
C THR A 35 -2.52 4.85 -12.49
N GLY A 36 -2.22 5.26 -11.27
CA GLY A 36 -3.18 5.81 -10.31
C GLY A 36 -4.10 4.78 -9.64
N ASN A 37 -3.88 3.48 -9.87
CA ASN A 37 -4.75 2.41 -9.40
C ASN A 37 -4.12 1.60 -8.27
N GLN A 38 -4.97 0.89 -7.51
CA GLN A 38 -4.49 -0.15 -6.61
C GLN A 38 -3.90 -1.32 -7.42
N PHE A 39 -2.89 -1.95 -6.85
CA PHE A 39 -2.30 -3.17 -7.37
C PHE A 39 -2.27 -4.24 -6.27
N LEU A 40 -2.73 -5.43 -6.60
CA LEU A 40 -2.73 -6.57 -5.69
C LEU A 40 -1.56 -7.50 -6.02
N PHE A 41 -0.70 -7.67 -5.02
CA PHE A 41 0.34 -8.70 -5.06
C PHE A 41 -0.25 -10.01 -4.54
N GLU A 42 -0.49 -10.97 -5.42
CA GLU A 42 -1.10 -12.26 -5.10
C GLU A 42 -0.14 -13.43 -5.31
N GLN A 43 0.99 -13.17 -5.95
CA GLN A 43 2.03 -14.17 -6.22
C GLN A 43 3.39 -13.49 -6.32
N GLY A 44 4.43 -14.30 -6.26
CA GLY A 44 5.80 -13.85 -6.34
C GLY A 44 6.48 -13.72 -4.98
N PRO A 45 7.66 -13.10 -4.92
CA PRO A 45 8.42 -12.96 -3.69
C PRO A 45 7.66 -12.15 -2.63
N LEU A 46 7.44 -12.74 -1.46
CA LEU A 46 6.69 -12.13 -0.37
C LEU A 46 7.32 -10.81 0.07
N TRP A 47 8.64 -10.76 0.16
CA TRP A 47 9.34 -9.54 0.57
C TRP A 47 9.06 -8.33 -0.33
N LYS A 48 8.91 -8.55 -1.65
CA LYS A 48 8.59 -7.47 -2.61
C LYS A 48 7.19 -6.93 -2.40
N ALA A 49 6.23 -7.81 -2.17
CA ALA A 49 4.85 -7.43 -1.92
C ALA A 49 4.71 -6.59 -0.64
N VAL A 50 5.31 -7.04 0.44
CA VAL A 50 5.29 -6.33 1.72
C VAL A 50 6.07 -5.02 1.62
N ARG A 51 7.22 -5.02 0.98
CA ARG A 51 8.04 -3.82 0.74
C ARG A 51 7.27 -2.75 -0.04
N ALA A 52 6.59 -3.14 -1.12
CA ALA A 52 5.78 -2.23 -1.92
C ALA A 52 4.58 -1.69 -1.13
N SER A 53 3.88 -2.58 -0.43
CA SER A 53 2.67 -2.24 0.35
C SER A 53 2.94 -1.31 1.53
N THR A 54 4.16 -1.29 2.04
CA THR A 54 4.57 -0.48 3.20
C THR A 54 5.48 0.70 2.82
N SER A 55 5.57 1.04 1.55
CA SER A 55 6.38 2.16 1.06
C SER A 55 5.69 3.50 1.31
N ILE A 56 5.65 3.91 2.56
CA ILE A 56 5.04 5.18 2.98
C ILE A 56 5.82 6.34 2.36
N PRO A 57 5.17 7.18 1.54
CA PRO A 57 5.81 8.35 0.94
C PRO A 57 6.42 9.26 2.00
N VAL A 58 7.50 9.96 1.64
CA VAL A 58 8.30 10.82 2.52
C VAL A 58 9.26 10.04 3.44
N TYR A 59 8.85 8.89 3.99
CA TYR A 59 9.71 8.06 4.85
C TYR A 59 10.57 7.08 4.07
N PHE A 60 10.00 6.50 3.02
CA PHE A 60 10.67 5.49 2.20
C PHE A 60 10.65 5.88 0.72
N GLU A 61 11.72 5.53 0.03
CA GLU A 61 11.70 5.58 -1.43
C GLU A 61 10.65 4.62 -1.98
N PRO A 62 9.89 5.01 -3.03
CA PRO A 62 8.96 4.11 -3.68
C PRO A 62 9.63 2.81 -4.12
N PHE A 63 8.87 1.73 -4.12
CA PHE A 63 9.32 0.46 -4.66
C PHE A 63 9.12 0.44 -6.18
N MET A 64 10.18 0.12 -6.93
CA MET A 64 10.10 0.00 -8.38
C MET A 64 9.77 -1.44 -8.78
N ALA A 65 8.59 -1.64 -9.34
CA ALA A 65 8.16 -2.90 -9.95
C ALA A 65 8.23 -2.77 -11.48
N GLY A 66 9.38 -3.08 -12.06
CA GLY A 66 9.65 -2.80 -13.46
C GLY A 66 9.61 -1.29 -13.74
N LYS A 67 8.66 -0.87 -14.57
CA LYS A 67 8.44 0.55 -14.92
C LYS A 67 7.42 1.24 -13.98
N HIS A 68 6.82 0.48 -13.05
CA HIS A 68 5.78 0.99 -12.17
C HIS A 68 6.35 1.45 -10.84
N VAL A 69 5.90 2.63 -10.41
CA VAL A 69 6.25 3.23 -9.12
C VAL A 69 5.19 2.83 -8.10
N MET A 70 5.59 2.05 -7.12
CA MET A 70 4.70 1.49 -6.11
C MET A 70 4.93 2.17 -4.76
N VAL A 71 3.84 2.57 -4.13
CA VAL A 71 3.83 3.16 -2.78
C VAL A 71 2.77 2.47 -1.92
N ASP A 72 2.69 2.87 -0.65
CA ASP A 72 1.80 2.28 0.35
C ASP A 72 0.36 2.14 -0.15
N GLY A 73 -0.22 0.97 0.07
CA GLY A 73 -1.58 0.63 -0.34
C GLY A 73 -2.66 1.38 0.43
N ALA A 74 -2.35 1.91 1.60
CA ALA A 74 -3.29 2.71 2.40
C ALA A 74 -3.77 3.98 1.66
N LEU A 75 -3.00 4.46 0.68
CA LEU A 75 -3.40 5.61 -0.14
C LEU A 75 -4.62 5.35 -1.03
N VAL A 76 -4.90 4.11 -1.35
CA VAL A 76 -5.99 3.71 -2.26
C VAL A 76 -7.00 2.77 -1.61
N ASN A 77 -6.56 1.87 -0.73
CA ASN A 77 -7.43 0.89 -0.08
C ASN A 77 -6.81 0.39 1.23
N ASN A 78 -6.98 1.17 2.29
CA ASN A 78 -6.38 0.87 3.60
C ASN A 78 -6.98 -0.37 4.27
N VAL A 79 -8.28 -0.60 4.09
CA VAL A 79 -9.01 -1.75 4.64
C VAL A 79 -9.72 -2.49 3.50
N PRO A 80 -9.05 -3.43 2.81
CA PRO A 80 -9.47 -3.99 1.53
C PRO A 80 -10.58 -5.04 1.66
N VAL A 81 -11.70 -4.69 2.25
CA VAL A 81 -12.89 -5.55 2.43
C VAL A 81 -13.49 -5.99 1.10
N ASP A 82 -13.53 -5.09 0.13
CA ASP A 82 -13.98 -5.35 -1.24
C ASP A 82 -13.16 -6.45 -1.91
N CYS A 83 -11.84 -6.39 -1.79
CA CYS A 83 -10.94 -7.42 -2.32
C CYS A 83 -11.17 -8.79 -1.67
N MET A 84 -11.43 -8.81 -0.37
CA MET A 84 -11.74 -10.05 0.35
C MET A 84 -13.08 -10.64 -0.09
N ARG A 85 -14.11 -9.80 -0.30
CA ARG A 85 -15.43 -10.25 -0.77
C ARG A 85 -15.37 -10.85 -2.16
N ILE A 86 -14.67 -10.21 -3.08
CA ILE A 86 -14.46 -10.73 -4.45
C ILE A 86 -13.80 -12.12 -4.41
N ARG A 87 -12.93 -12.38 -3.42
CA ARG A 87 -12.28 -13.68 -3.22
C ARG A 87 -13.12 -14.69 -2.46
N GLY A 88 -14.38 -14.39 -2.19
CA GLY A 88 -15.34 -15.31 -1.59
C GLY A 88 -15.38 -15.32 -0.06
N ALA A 89 -14.74 -14.37 0.61
CA ALA A 89 -14.81 -14.28 2.06
C ALA A 89 -16.23 -13.93 2.52
N ARG A 90 -16.83 -14.78 3.35
CA ARG A 90 -18.18 -14.59 3.92
C ARG A 90 -18.15 -13.79 5.21
N LYS A 91 -17.16 -14.04 6.03
CA LYS A 91 -16.92 -13.34 7.30
C LYS A 91 -15.57 -12.64 7.20
N ILE A 92 -15.54 -11.36 7.53
CA ILE A 92 -14.35 -10.53 7.42
C ILE A 92 -14.14 -9.86 8.77
N LEU A 93 -12.94 -10.04 9.34
CA LEU A 93 -12.46 -9.28 10.47
C LEU A 93 -11.51 -8.21 9.95
N THR A 94 -11.77 -6.97 10.32
CA THR A 94 -10.91 -5.84 9.95
C THR A 94 -10.18 -5.31 11.17
N VAL A 95 -8.92 -4.93 10.99
CA VAL A 95 -8.13 -4.23 11.99
C VAL A 95 -7.64 -2.93 11.35
N ASP A 96 -8.18 -1.83 11.82
CA ASP A 96 -7.79 -0.49 11.40
C ASP A 96 -7.01 0.17 12.55
N VAL A 97 -5.79 0.58 12.25
CA VAL A 97 -4.88 1.25 13.20
C VAL A 97 -4.77 2.75 12.93
N GLY A 98 -5.64 3.29 12.07
CA GLY A 98 -5.74 4.71 11.80
C GLY A 98 -6.11 5.52 13.05
N LEU A 99 -5.79 6.80 13.05
CA LEU A 99 -6.18 7.71 14.13
C LEU A 99 -7.67 8.02 14.03
N GLU A 100 -8.37 7.99 15.16
CA GLU A 100 -9.81 8.29 15.26
C GLU A 100 -10.16 9.70 14.75
N GLU A 101 -9.23 10.63 14.84
CA GLU A 101 -9.38 12.01 14.35
C GLU A 101 -9.56 12.09 12.82
N ASP A 102 -8.99 11.16 12.07
CA ASP A 102 -9.17 11.09 10.61
C ASP A 102 -10.60 10.68 10.23
N ILE A 103 -11.26 9.88 11.05
CA ILE A 103 -12.62 9.43 10.81
C ILE A 103 -13.62 10.57 11.03
N THR A 104 -13.37 11.41 12.03
CA THR A 104 -14.26 12.53 12.34
C THR A 104 -14.20 13.64 11.27
N ALA A 105 -13.03 13.86 10.67
CA ALA A 105 -12.86 14.81 9.59
C ALA A 105 -13.56 14.39 8.30
N HIS A 106 -13.71 13.08 8.05
CA HIS A 106 -14.42 12.55 6.89
C HIS A 106 -15.93 12.57 7.01
N MET A 107 -16.48 12.64 8.22
CA MET A 107 -17.93 12.65 8.45
C MET A 107 -18.57 14.04 8.36
N VAL A 108 -17.81 15.12 8.29
CA VAL A 108 -18.33 16.49 8.44
C VAL A 108 -18.51 17.21 7.11
N ASP A 109 -17.95 16.75 6.01
CA ASP A 109 -18.12 17.50 4.74
C ASP A 109 -18.05 16.58 3.49
N GLU A 110 -19.19 16.04 3.08
CA GLU A 110 -19.34 15.36 1.78
C GLU A 110 -19.15 16.27 0.56
N SER A 111 -19.14 17.59 0.77
CA SER A 111 -19.02 18.57 -0.33
C SER A 111 -17.57 18.99 -0.62
N ASN A 112 -16.63 18.65 0.26
CA ASN A 112 -15.24 19.03 0.14
C ASN A 112 -14.33 17.81 0.40
N VAL A 113 -14.25 16.90 -0.55
CA VAL A 113 -13.27 15.83 -0.55
C VAL A 113 -11.89 16.46 -0.65
N GLN A 114 -11.40 16.95 0.48
CA GLN A 114 -10.01 17.38 0.58
C GLN A 114 -9.14 16.12 0.61
N MET A 115 -8.38 15.96 -0.46
CA MET A 115 -7.30 14.98 -0.52
C MET A 115 -6.48 15.06 0.77
N PRO A 116 -6.23 13.95 1.48
CA PRO A 116 -5.44 13.96 2.70
C PRO A 116 -4.14 14.73 2.51
N THR A 117 -3.70 15.45 3.53
CA THR A 117 -2.49 16.29 3.47
C THR A 117 -1.26 15.52 2.98
N MET A 118 -1.16 14.24 3.35
CA MET A 118 -0.14 13.31 2.85
C MET A 118 -0.20 13.12 1.33
N MET A 119 -1.40 13.01 0.78
CA MET A 119 -1.59 12.84 -0.67
C MET A 119 -1.25 14.10 -1.45
N LYS A 120 -1.57 15.29 -0.88
CA LYS A 120 -1.17 16.59 -1.45
C LYS A 120 0.34 16.76 -1.46
N SER A 121 1.01 16.36 -0.38
CA SER A 121 2.47 16.40 -0.26
C SER A 121 3.13 15.43 -1.24
N LEU A 122 2.56 14.25 -1.41
CA LEU A 122 3.04 13.24 -2.35
C LEU A 122 2.92 13.71 -3.81
N MET A 123 1.75 14.24 -4.20
CA MET A 123 1.53 14.80 -5.54
C MET A 123 2.52 15.92 -5.85
N ARG A 124 2.81 16.75 -4.86
CA ARG A 124 3.77 17.85 -5.00
C ARG A 124 5.21 17.35 -5.19
N VAL A 125 5.59 16.26 -4.52
CA VAL A 125 6.92 15.62 -4.70
C VAL A 125 7.04 15.01 -6.09
N ILE A 126 5.98 14.41 -6.60
CA ILE A 126 5.96 13.81 -7.95
C ILE A 126 6.02 14.91 -9.03
N GLU A 127 5.28 16.00 -8.86
CA GLU A 127 5.31 17.15 -9.79
C GLU A 127 6.67 17.87 -9.83
N LEU A 128 7.40 17.87 -8.72
CA LEU A 128 8.73 18.50 -8.60
C LEU A 128 9.88 17.60 -9.05
N GLY A 129 9.65 16.27 -9.16
CA GLY A 129 10.65 15.28 -9.58
C GLY A 129 10.59 14.89 -11.05
N GLY A 130 9.71 15.50 -11.83
CA GLY A 130 9.52 15.24 -13.26
C GLY A 130 10.33 16.16 -14.17
#